data_152b277c6aca5aa688c508e38cdb9970
#
_entry.id   152b277c6aca5aa688c508e38cdb9970
#
_cell.length_a   1.000
_cell.length_b   1.000
_cell.length_c   1.000
_cell.angle_alpha   90.00
_cell.angle_beta   90.00
_cell.angle_gamma   90.00
#
_symmetry.space_group_name_H-M   'P 1'
#
loop_
_entity.id
_entity.type
_entity.pdbx_description
1 polymer ?
#
loop_
_entity_poly.entity_id
_entity_poly.type
_entity_poly.pdbx_seq_one_letter_code
_entity_poly.pdbx_strand_id
1 'polypeptide(L)' 'MAKYYVETSNGRKYIKEIDYAQGKLTFTDNEDDAYRGRDGFYANATRDMIRRGFSDDYPEIENLQCDAPYY' A
#
# COMPACT_ATOMS: atom_id res chain seq x y z
N MET A 1 -6.15 11.34 2.67
CA MET A 1 -5.99 10.00 3.23
C MET A 1 -4.83 9.29 2.57
N ALA A 2 -4.16 8.43 3.30
CA ALA A 2 -2.96 7.76 2.80
C ALA A 2 -3.29 6.69 1.78
N LYS A 3 -2.52 6.66 0.69
CA LYS A 3 -2.57 5.61 -0.32
C LYS A 3 -1.21 4.92 -0.32
N TYR A 4 -1.20 3.63 -0.63
CA TYR A 4 0.01 2.81 -0.63
C TYR A 4 0.27 2.30 -2.03
N TYR A 5 1.50 2.44 -2.50
CA TYR A 5 1.83 2.12 -3.89
C TYR A 5 3.26 1.63 -4.04
N VAL A 6 3.51 0.95 -5.16
CA VAL A 6 4.85 0.63 -5.62
C VAL A 6 5.06 1.28 -6.98
N GLU A 7 6.28 1.75 -7.21
CA GLU A 7 6.66 2.29 -8.52
C GLU A 7 7.03 1.13 -9.44
N THR A 8 6.50 1.16 -10.65
CA THR A 8 6.84 0.18 -11.68
C THR A 8 7.30 0.89 -12.94
N SER A 9 7.84 0.14 -13.90
CA SER A 9 8.23 0.70 -15.20
C SER A 9 7.04 1.30 -15.96
N ASN A 10 5.82 0.89 -15.62
CA ASN A 10 4.59 1.35 -16.27
C ASN A 10 3.83 2.38 -15.42
N GLY A 11 4.45 2.90 -14.37
CA GLY A 11 3.83 3.85 -13.47
C GLY A 11 3.57 3.25 -12.09
N ARG A 12 2.65 3.88 -11.35
CA ARG A 12 2.34 3.45 -10.00
C ARG A 12 1.28 2.36 -9.99
N LYS A 13 1.47 1.42 -9.07
CA LYS A 13 0.52 0.35 -8.79
C LYS A 13 0.10 0.47 -7.34
N TYR A 14 -1.17 0.81 -7.11
CA TYR A 14 -1.70 1.07 -5.77
C TYR A 14 -2.28 -0.19 -5.16
N ILE A 15 -2.21 -0.30 -3.82
CA ILE A 15 -2.98 -1.32 -3.11
C ILE A 15 -4.45 -0.90 -3.14
N LYS A 16 -5.30 -1.80 -3.59
CA LYS A 16 -6.74 -1.59 -3.66
C LYS A 16 -7.45 -2.17 -2.44
N GLU A 17 -7.14 -3.41 -2.09
CA GLU A 17 -7.74 -4.11 -0.97
C GLU A 17 -6.71 -4.89 -0.18
N ILE A 18 -6.91 -4.96 1.13
CA ILE A 18 -6.07 -5.72 2.03
C ILE A 18 -6.95 -6.72 2.77
N ASP A 19 -6.74 -8.00 2.53
CA ASP A 19 -7.46 -9.07 3.20
C ASP A 19 -6.52 -9.73 4.22
N TYR A 20 -6.59 -9.28 5.44
CA TYR A 20 -5.75 -9.79 6.52
C TYR A 20 -6.07 -11.24 6.87
N ALA A 21 -7.32 -11.63 6.74
CA ALA A 21 -7.75 -12.98 7.10
C ALA A 21 -7.18 -14.03 6.15
N GLN A 22 -7.09 -13.71 4.86
CA GLN A 22 -6.56 -14.62 3.85
C GLN A 22 -5.12 -14.33 3.44
N GLY A 23 -4.55 -13.24 3.93
CA GLY A 23 -3.20 -12.84 3.57
C GLY A 23 -3.08 -12.40 2.12
N LYS A 24 -4.11 -11.74 1.58
CA LYS A 24 -4.16 -11.34 0.18
C LYS A 24 -4.18 -9.83 0.00
N LEU A 25 -3.47 -9.37 -1.03
CA LEU A 25 -3.51 -7.98 -1.48
C LEU A 25 -4.09 -7.93 -2.89
N THR A 26 -4.87 -6.89 -3.16
CA THR A 26 -5.36 -6.58 -4.49
C THR A 26 -4.78 -5.24 -4.91
N PHE A 27 -4.37 -5.12 -6.16
CA PHE A 27 -3.73 -3.91 -6.69
C PHE A 27 -4.58 -3.27 -7.78
N THR A 28 -4.33 -1.99 -8.04
CA THR A 28 -5.00 -1.24 -9.11
C THR A 28 -4.05 -0.19 -9.67
N ASP A 29 -4.18 0.09 -10.96
CA ASP A 29 -3.49 1.20 -11.61
C ASP A 29 -4.23 2.53 -11.42
N ASN A 30 -5.48 2.45 -11.01
CA ASN A 30 -6.33 3.63 -10.85
C ASN A 30 -6.24 4.15 -9.41
N GLU A 31 -5.65 5.34 -9.26
CA GLU A 31 -5.49 5.99 -7.96
C GLU A 31 -6.82 6.17 -7.22
N ASP A 32 -7.92 6.41 -7.96
CA ASP A 32 -9.23 6.61 -7.36
C ASP A 32 -9.78 5.34 -6.68
N ASP A 33 -9.31 4.17 -7.12
CA ASP A 33 -9.71 2.89 -6.54
C ASP A 33 -8.79 2.43 -5.42
N ALA A 34 -7.76 3.21 -5.09
CA ALA A 34 -6.78 2.82 -4.08
C ALA A 34 -7.38 2.81 -2.67
N TYR A 35 -6.93 1.84 -1.86
CA TYR A 35 -7.25 1.81 -0.45
C TYR A 35 -6.78 3.12 0.21
N ARG A 36 -7.59 3.66 1.10
CA ARG A 36 -7.30 4.91 1.81
C ARG A 36 -7.23 4.67 3.30
N GLY A 37 -6.02 4.86 3.83
CA GLY A 37 -5.77 4.72 5.26
C GLY A 37 -5.63 6.05 5.94
N ARG A 38 -5.25 6.03 7.22
CA ARG A 38 -5.02 7.23 8.01
C ARG A 38 -3.76 7.95 7.56
N ASP A 39 -3.79 9.28 7.64
CA ASP A 39 -2.66 10.13 7.28
C ASP A 39 -1.64 10.24 8.41
N GLY A 40 -0.53 10.92 8.13
CA GLY A 40 0.48 11.28 9.09
C GLY A 40 1.24 10.09 9.64
N PHE A 41 1.45 10.09 10.94
CA PHE A 41 2.21 9.06 11.64
C PHE A 41 1.67 7.64 11.37
N TYR A 42 0.34 7.51 11.34
CA TYR A 42 -0.31 6.20 11.13
C TYR A 42 -0.04 5.64 9.74
N ALA A 43 0.14 6.50 8.75
CA ALA A 43 0.39 6.07 7.39
C ALA A 43 1.70 5.29 7.27
N ASN A 44 2.76 5.80 7.88
CA ASN A 44 4.06 5.13 7.87
C ASN A 44 4.03 3.81 8.64
N ALA A 45 3.36 3.80 9.80
CA ALA A 45 3.24 2.60 10.61
C ALA A 45 2.46 1.50 9.86
N THR A 46 1.38 1.87 9.18
CA THR A 46 0.57 0.94 8.41
C THR A 46 1.36 0.39 7.21
N ARG A 47 2.10 1.25 6.52
CA ARG A 47 2.97 0.80 5.43
C ARG A 47 3.94 -0.27 5.91
N ASP A 48 4.58 -0.05 7.04
CA ASP A 48 5.56 -1.00 7.57
C ASP A 48 4.89 -2.30 8.00
N MET A 49 3.68 -2.24 8.56
CA MET A 49 2.89 -3.43 8.88
C MET A 49 2.57 -4.25 7.63
N ILE A 50 2.13 -3.61 6.57
CA ILE A 50 1.81 -4.27 5.30
C ILE A 50 3.07 -4.95 4.74
N ARG A 51 4.19 -4.24 4.73
CA ARG A 51 5.45 -4.80 4.24
C ARG A 51 5.84 -6.06 5.00
N ARG A 52 5.77 -6.03 6.32
CA ARG A 52 6.14 -7.18 7.14
C ARG A 52 5.18 -8.34 7.03
N GLY A 53 3.88 -8.04 6.89
CA GLY A 53 2.85 -9.07 6.87
C GLY A 53 2.65 -9.77 5.53
N PHE A 54 3.00 -9.10 4.43
CA PHE A 54 2.66 -9.59 3.10
C PHE A 54 3.86 -9.78 2.17
N SER A 55 5.07 -9.41 2.56
CA SER A 55 6.23 -9.44 1.66
C SER A 55 6.61 -10.83 1.19
N ASP A 56 6.30 -11.87 1.96
CA ASP A 56 6.62 -13.24 1.56
C ASP A 56 5.85 -13.67 0.31
N ASP A 57 4.58 -13.27 0.23
CA ASP A 57 3.71 -13.61 -0.90
C ASP A 57 3.70 -12.54 -1.99
N TYR A 58 4.11 -11.32 -1.65
CA TYR A 58 4.13 -10.18 -2.57
C TYR A 58 5.47 -9.47 -2.48
N PRO A 59 6.53 -10.04 -3.08
CA PRO A 59 7.88 -9.46 -2.97
C PRO A 59 8.00 -8.01 -3.43
N GLU A 60 7.12 -7.59 -4.36
CA GLU A 60 7.12 -6.22 -4.88
C GLU A 60 6.86 -5.18 -3.82
N ILE A 61 6.18 -5.53 -2.70
CA ILE A 61 5.86 -4.56 -1.66
C ILE A 61 7.02 -4.23 -0.73
N GLU A 62 8.18 -4.85 -0.89
CA GLU A 62 9.37 -4.45 -0.14
C GLU A 62 9.70 -2.97 -0.35
N ASN A 63 9.34 -2.44 -1.51
CA ASN A 63 9.53 -1.03 -1.85
C ASN A 63 8.24 -0.22 -1.74
N LEU A 64 7.30 -0.68 -0.92
CA LEU A 64 6.02 0.00 -0.74
C LEU A 64 6.23 1.42 -0.23
N GLN A 65 5.60 2.36 -0.91
CA GLN A 65 5.60 3.78 -0.58
C GLN A 65 4.24 4.19 -0.04
N CYS A 66 4.23 5.33 0.62
CA CYS A 66 3.01 5.87 1.19
C CYS A 66 2.85 7.32 0.72
N ASP A 67 1.71 7.60 0.12
CA ASP A 67 1.33 8.96 -0.27
C ASP A 67 0.36 9.47 0.78
N ALA A 68 0.88 10.20 1.77
CA ALA A 68 0.11 10.73 2.87
C ALA A 68 0.49 12.19 3.09
N PRO A 69 -0.50 13.08 3.08
CA PRO A 69 -0.21 14.48 3.39
C PRO A 69 0.13 14.64 4.88
N TYR A 70 1.13 15.48 5.13
CA TYR A 70 1.47 15.90 6.49
C TYR A 70 0.86 17.27 6.76
N TYR A 71 0.35 17.43 7.94
CA TYR A 71 -0.19 18.71 8.40
C TYR A 71 0.65 19.26 9.53
#